data_d335be69a81a14ee167d287f47143cad
#
_entry.id   d335be69a81a14ee167d287f47143cad
#
_cell.length_a   1.000
_cell.length_b   1.000
_cell.length_c   1.000
_cell.angle_alpha   90.00
_cell.angle_beta   90.00
_cell.angle_gamma   90.00
#
_symmetry.space_group_name_H-M   'P 1'
#
loop_
_entity.id
_entity.type
_entity.pdbx_description
1 polymer ?
#
loop_
_entity_poly.entity_id
_entity_poly.type
_entity_poly.pdbx_seq_one_letter_code
_entity_poly.pdbx_strand_id
1 'polypeptide(L)'
;MMGIRPASLGEAMQVLRREPMLWRLRINTDDDLWSLARLARNGMSLGMLGERRDQTTAGEEGGRAKSAERKKMWIKLRIENTEYQSYSEVLRVHGIIEEAKIDIGSYHTHNITPGDEIELSCQTPFLETDEQLLQQTVEAAKQVKIALVVVENDEVILFHITPRGLRESTTWTMRGGGKRIDIRESSGVAKGFREKVIAELTASLGDTTPLILCGPGHAREILLNEMKMHGQTRFMASVGTSMSGRAGANEVLREGLAGNLLEDYAISKEIGLLEEAWKRVSTNGLVAYGKQELNQSLNEGAIETLLISADLLRDDEDRINGQSWQDWCQKLSEFGGTMIQCSTDHDSGQQLLGIGGAIALLRFKI
;
A
#
# COMPACT_ATOMS: atom_id res chain seq x y z
N MET A 1 22.49 4.66 24.53
CA MET A 1 22.39 3.45 23.70
C MET A 1 20.93 2.97 23.78
N MET A 2 20.08 3.45 22.89
CA MET A 2 18.72 2.94 22.74
C MET A 2 18.80 1.78 21.74
N GLY A 3 18.58 0.56 22.24
CA GLY A 3 18.53 -0.63 21.41
C GLY A 3 17.31 -0.58 20.51
N ILE A 4 17.54 -0.51 19.21
CA ILE A 4 16.52 -0.76 18.18
C ILE A 4 16.16 -2.24 18.33
N ARG A 5 14.97 -2.52 18.86
CA ARG A 5 14.41 -3.88 18.80
C ARG A 5 14.20 -4.20 17.32
N PRO A 6 14.66 -5.37 16.82
CA PRO A 6 14.28 -5.79 15.48
C PRO A 6 12.75 -5.87 15.45
N ALA A 7 12.14 -5.22 14.44
CA ALA A 7 10.72 -5.35 14.21
C ALA A 7 10.40 -6.84 14.08
N SER A 8 9.66 -7.38 15.03
CA SER A 8 9.07 -8.70 14.91
C SER A 8 8.33 -8.73 13.59
N LEU A 9 8.53 -9.77 12.78
CA LEU A 9 7.72 -10.10 11.60
C LEU A 9 6.25 -10.06 12.03
N GLY A 10 5.59 -8.90 11.84
CA GLY A 10 4.25 -8.65 12.32
C GLY A 10 3.28 -9.61 11.60
N GLU A 11 2.51 -10.33 12.39
CA GLU A 11 1.30 -10.95 11.89
C GLU A 11 0.45 -9.84 11.24
N ALA A 12 -0.21 -10.14 10.10
CA ALA A 12 -1.10 -9.20 9.43
C ALA A 12 -2.26 -8.75 10.29
N MET A 13 -3.04 -7.83 9.69
CA MET A 13 -4.35 -7.46 10.20
C MET A 13 -5.14 -8.68 10.65
N GLN A 14 -5.59 -8.66 11.90
CA GLN A 14 -6.43 -9.73 12.46
C GLN A 14 -7.88 -9.27 12.45
N VAL A 15 -8.74 -10.09 11.87
CA VAL A 15 -10.19 -9.89 11.93
C VAL A 15 -10.71 -10.55 13.21
N LEU A 16 -11.04 -9.73 14.22
CA LEU A 16 -11.53 -10.21 15.52
C LEU A 16 -13.04 -10.46 15.48
N ARG A 17 -13.77 -9.67 14.71
CA ARG A 17 -15.23 -9.83 14.48
C ARG A 17 -15.56 -9.34 13.07
N ARG A 18 -16.43 -10.06 12.37
CA ARG A 18 -16.89 -9.71 11.03
C ARG A 18 -18.39 -9.91 10.95
N GLU A 19 -19.11 -8.83 10.84
CA GLU A 19 -20.56 -8.78 10.65
C GLU A 19 -20.88 -7.87 9.45
N PRO A 20 -22.07 -7.97 8.85
CA PRO A 20 -22.39 -7.21 7.63
C PRO A 20 -22.20 -5.68 7.77
N MET A 21 -22.35 -5.13 8.97
CA MET A 21 -22.28 -3.69 9.25
C MET A 21 -21.24 -3.31 10.30
N LEU A 22 -20.43 -4.26 10.78
CA LEU A 22 -19.45 -4.02 11.84
C LEU A 22 -18.28 -4.98 11.72
N TRP A 23 -17.07 -4.44 11.64
CA TRP A 23 -15.81 -5.18 11.73
C TRP A 23 -15.00 -4.72 12.93
N ARG A 24 -14.45 -5.66 13.67
CA ARG A 24 -13.45 -5.39 14.69
C ARG A 24 -12.12 -5.95 14.22
N LEU A 25 -11.14 -5.07 14.13
CA LEU A 25 -9.85 -5.36 13.50
C LEU A 25 -8.73 -5.02 14.49
N ARG A 26 -7.66 -5.81 14.46
CA ARG A 26 -6.39 -5.44 15.09
C ARG A 26 -5.40 -5.09 13.96
N ILE A 27 -4.83 -3.91 14.07
CA ILE A 27 -3.86 -3.36 13.13
C ILE A 27 -2.48 -3.75 13.61
N ASN A 28 -1.70 -4.46 12.81
CA ASN A 28 -0.41 -4.98 13.25
C ASN A 28 0.77 -4.39 12.44
N THR A 29 0.53 -3.91 11.24
CA THR A 29 1.57 -3.41 10.32
C THR A 29 1.20 -2.05 9.72
N ASP A 30 2.19 -1.40 9.12
CA ASP A 30 1.99 -0.18 8.33
C ASP A 30 1.11 -0.43 7.09
N ASP A 31 1.24 -1.59 6.45
CA ASP A 31 0.38 -1.98 5.33
C ASP A 31 -1.08 -2.17 5.76
N ASP A 32 -1.33 -2.59 7.02
CA ASP A 32 -2.68 -2.67 7.58
C ASP A 32 -3.28 -1.27 7.79
N LEU A 33 -2.47 -0.30 8.25
CA LEU A 33 -2.91 1.10 8.38
C LEU A 33 -3.32 1.67 7.02
N TRP A 34 -2.52 1.41 6.01
CA TRP A 34 -2.83 1.83 4.65
C TRP A 34 -4.12 1.17 4.12
N SER A 35 -4.30 -0.12 4.36
CA SER A 35 -5.53 -0.83 3.98
C SER A 35 -6.73 -0.28 4.74
N LEU A 36 -6.58 0.01 6.04
CA LEU A 36 -7.63 0.65 6.83
C LEU A 36 -7.98 2.05 6.30
N ALA A 37 -6.98 2.82 5.87
CA ALA A 37 -7.21 4.13 5.25
C ALA A 37 -8.08 4.04 3.98
N ARG A 38 -7.98 2.94 3.24
CA ARG A 38 -8.81 2.67 2.05
C ARG A 38 -10.23 2.21 2.40
N LEU A 39 -10.40 1.54 3.54
CA LEU A 39 -11.68 1.04 4.03
C LEU A 39 -12.48 2.14 4.76
N ALA A 40 -11.80 2.93 5.60
CA ALA A 40 -12.43 3.95 6.44
C ALA A 40 -12.81 5.18 5.61
N ARG A 41 -14.12 5.33 5.31
CA ARG A 41 -14.66 6.41 4.48
C ARG A 41 -15.52 7.36 5.28
N ASN A 42 -15.75 8.56 4.73
CA ASN A 42 -16.69 9.53 5.29
C ASN A 42 -18.08 8.91 5.51
N GLY A 43 -18.70 9.27 6.62
CA GLY A 43 -20.00 8.75 7.02
C GLY A 43 -19.98 7.38 7.71
N MET A 44 -18.88 6.63 7.67
CA MET A 44 -18.68 5.46 8.53
C MET A 44 -18.36 5.88 9.96
N SER A 45 -18.49 4.94 10.91
CA SER A 45 -18.09 5.18 12.28
C SER A 45 -16.89 4.32 12.66
N LEU A 46 -15.91 4.92 13.35
CA LEU A 46 -14.72 4.23 13.85
C LEU A 46 -14.61 4.40 15.36
N GLY A 47 -14.56 3.30 16.09
CA GLY A 47 -14.40 3.23 17.54
C GLY A 47 -13.08 2.61 17.96
N MET A 48 -12.43 3.18 18.95
CA MET A 48 -11.26 2.61 19.64
C MET A 48 -11.06 3.20 21.02
N LEU A 49 -10.13 2.64 21.79
CA LEU A 49 -9.69 3.23 23.05
C LEU A 49 -8.85 4.47 22.76
N GLY A 50 -9.36 5.64 23.13
CA GLY A 50 -8.69 6.92 22.99
C GLY A 50 -8.43 7.60 24.33
N GLU A 51 -7.58 8.63 24.33
CA GLU A 51 -7.31 9.46 25.50
C GLU A 51 -7.97 10.84 25.34
N ARG A 52 -8.77 11.25 26.33
CA ARG A 52 -9.38 12.57 26.34
C ARG A 52 -9.17 13.28 27.67
N ARG A 53 -9.00 14.59 27.61
CA ARG A 53 -8.92 15.44 28.81
C ARG A 53 -10.33 15.64 29.35
N ASP A 54 -10.53 15.31 30.62
CA ASP A 54 -11.78 15.60 31.36
C ASP A 54 -11.80 17.08 31.71
N GLN A 55 -12.58 17.87 30.95
CA GLN A 55 -12.74 19.32 31.19
C GLN A 55 -13.80 19.62 32.26
N THR A 56 -14.56 18.63 32.77
CA THR A 56 -15.65 18.83 33.73
C THR A 56 -15.17 19.17 35.14
N THR A 57 -13.87 19.15 35.42
CA THR A 57 -13.31 19.56 36.72
C THR A 57 -12.84 21.00 36.80
N ALA A 58 -13.18 21.84 35.83
CA ALA A 58 -12.91 23.28 35.88
C ALA A 58 -14.12 24.04 36.49
N GLY A 59 -14.30 23.88 37.80
CA GLY A 59 -15.34 24.58 38.53
C GLY A 59 -14.97 24.74 40.00
N GLU A 60 -14.23 25.80 40.30
CA GLU A 60 -14.38 26.66 41.48
C GLU A 60 -13.26 27.70 41.50
N GLU A 61 -13.62 28.93 41.81
CA GLU A 61 -12.82 30.15 41.74
C GLU A 61 -11.42 30.04 42.37
N GLY A 62 -10.38 30.46 41.64
CA GLY A 62 -9.13 30.93 42.23
C GLY A 62 -7.93 30.00 42.29
N GLY A 63 -7.95 28.83 41.71
CA GLY A 63 -6.79 27.90 41.67
C GLY A 63 -6.15 27.79 40.29
N ARG A 64 -4.79 27.85 40.19
CA ARG A 64 -4.03 27.45 39.01
C ARG A 64 -4.60 26.16 38.45
N ALA A 65 -4.97 26.15 37.15
CA ALA A 65 -5.51 24.99 36.45
C ALA A 65 -4.65 23.76 36.73
N LYS A 66 -5.15 22.83 37.55
CA LYS A 66 -4.58 21.47 37.68
C LYS A 66 -4.65 20.88 36.28
N SER A 67 -3.54 20.34 35.82
CA SER A 67 -3.44 19.65 34.49
C SER A 67 -4.55 18.60 34.48
N ALA A 68 -5.55 18.81 33.60
CA ALA A 68 -6.65 17.86 33.46
C ALA A 68 -6.08 16.49 33.05
N GLU A 69 -6.30 15.48 33.88
CA GLU A 69 -5.76 14.13 33.64
C GLU A 69 -6.41 13.54 32.40
N ARG A 70 -5.58 12.97 31.50
CA ARG A 70 -6.09 12.26 30.33
C ARG A 70 -6.62 10.90 30.78
N LYS A 71 -7.89 10.64 30.50
CA LYS A 71 -8.53 9.35 30.81
C LYS A 71 -8.68 8.53 29.53
N LYS A 72 -8.26 7.28 29.60
CA LYS A 72 -8.54 6.29 28.57
C LYS A 72 -10.02 5.92 28.60
N MET A 73 -10.68 6.01 27.46
CA MET A 73 -12.07 5.63 27.29
C MET A 73 -12.32 5.15 25.86
N TRP A 74 -13.39 4.39 25.69
CA TRP A 74 -13.89 4.08 24.36
C TRP A 74 -14.47 5.34 23.73
N ILE A 75 -14.07 5.64 22.49
CA ILE A 75 -14.56 6.77 21.71
C ILE A 75 -14.88 6.28 20.32
N LYS A 76 -16.13 6.46 19.88
CA LYS A 76 -16.58 6.17 18.53
C LYS A 76 -16.83 7.48 17.78
N LEU A 77 -16.23 7.62 16.62
CA LEU A 77 -16.33 8.80 15.77
C LEU A 77 -17.15 8.48 14.52
N ARG A 78 -18.00 9.41 14.09
CA ARG A 78 -18.41 9.47 12.68
C ARG A 78 -17.29 10.12 11.89
N ILE A 79 -16.73 9.40 10.94
CA ILE A 79 -15.59 9.80 10.14
C ILE A 79 -15.96 10.95 9.22
N GLU A 80 -15.16 12.02 9.23
CA GLU A 80 -15.24 13.12 8.28
C GLU A 80 -13.97 13.20 7.40
N ASN A 81 -12.82 12.79 7.93
CA ASN A 81 -11.57 12.77 7.17
C ASN A 81 -10.63 11.69 7.69
N THR A 82 -9.87 11.10 6.77
CA THR A 82 -8.79 10.17 7.08
C THR A 82 -7.52 10.62 6.40
N GLU A 83 -6.40 10.61 7.14
CA GLU A 83 -5.08 10.98 6.64
C GLU A 83 -4.07 9.92 7.04
N TYR A 84 -3.55 9.19 6.05
CA TYR A 84 -2.48 8.23 6.29
C TYR A 84 -1.11 8.90 6.13
N GLN A 85 -0.25 8.74 7.15
CA GLN A 85 1.09 9.32 7.20
C GLN A 85 2.14 8.21 7.18
N SER A 86 2.62 7.86 5.99
CA SER A 86 3.57 6.75 5.79
C SER A 86 4.91 6.93 6.51
N TYR A 87 5.37 8.16 6.68
CA TYR A 87 6.65 8.47 7.36
C TYR A 87 6.60 8.29 8.89
N SER A 88 5.41 8.34 9.49
CA SER A 88 5.20 8.19 10.93
C SER A 88 4.46 6.91 11.31
N GLU A 89 4.07 6.09 10.33
CA GLU A 89 3.27 4.88 10.51
C GLU A 89 2.01 5.15 11.35
N VAL A 90 1.27 6.21 11.00
CA VAL A 90 0.06 6.66 11.70
C VAL A 90 -1.06 6.88 10.71
N LEU A 91 -2.24 6.35 11.00
CA LEU A 91 -3.49 6.73 10.36
C LEU A 91 -4.26 7.67 11.29
N ARG A 92 -4.45 8.90 10.85
CA ARG A 92 -5.29 9.88 11.54
C ARG A 92 -6.71 9.78 11.03
N VAL A 93 -7.67 9.57 11.94
CA VAL A 93 -9.09 9.55 11.64
C VAL A 93 -9.75 10.67 12.42
N HIS A 94 -10.21 11.68 11.70
CA HIS A 94 -10.89 12.85 12.27
C HIS A 94 -12.39 12.75 12.09
N GLY A 95 -13.15 13.17 13.11
CA GLY A 95 -14.60 13.14 13.01
C GLY A 95 -15.29 13.62 14.27
N ILE A 96 -16.61 13.47 14.29
CA ILE A 96 -17.49 13.87 15.38
C ILE A 96 -17.76 12.67 16.29
N ILE A 97 -17.64 12.86 17.60
CA ILE A 97 -17.90 11.83 18.60
C ILE A 97 -19.40 11.47 18.59
N GLU A 98 -19.72 10.24 18.23
CA GLU A 98 -21.06 9.68 18.30
C GLU A 98 -21.31 8.95 19.63
N GLU A 99 -20.26 8.27 20.15
CA GLU A 99 -20.35 7.50 21.38
C GLU A 99 -19.06 7.67 22.20
N ALA A 100 -19.21 8.18 23.42
CA ALA A 100 -18.17 8.29 24.44
C ALA A 100 -18.81 8.57 25.81
N LYS A 101 -18.00 8.50 26.87
CA LYS A 101 -18.48 8.90 28.22
C LYS A 101 -18.70 10.40 28.38
N ILE A 102 -17.99 11.21 27.60
CA ILE A 102 -18.02 12.68 27.65
C ILE A 102 -17.90 13.26 26.23
N ASP A 103 -18.33 14.51 26.05
CA ASP A 103 -18.11 15.33 24.85
C ASP A 103 -18.72 14.76 23.54
N ILE A 104 -19.86 14.07 23.63
CA ILE A 104 -20.61 13.64 22.42
C ILE A 104 -20.94 14.88 21.58
N GLY A 105 -20.79 14.77 20.26
CA GLY A 105 -20.97 15.87 19.30
C GLY A 105 -19.77 16.77 19.12
N SER A 106 -18.70 16.60 19.89
CA SER A 106 -17.43 17.32 19.72
C SER A 106 -16.51 16.64 18.73
N TYR A 107 -15.60 17.42 18.15
CA TYR A 107 -14.56 16.86 17.29
C TYR A 107 -13.48 16.11 18.07
N HIS A 108 -13.01 15.02 17.47
CA HIS A 108 -11.87 14.25 17.97
C HIS A 108 -11.08 13.64 16.80
N THR A 109 -9.80 13.36 17.06
CA THR A 109 -8.94 12.67 16.10
C THR A 109 -8.33 11.45 16.77
N HIS A 110 -8.58 10.28 16.19
CA HIS A 110 -7.84 9.07 16.51
C HIS A 110 -6.54 9.04 15.73
N ASN A 111 -5.44 8.70 16.42
CA ASN A 111 -4.15 8.39 15.80
C ASN A 111 -3.95 6.88 15.96
N ILE A 112 -4.22 6.15 14.91
CA ILE A 112 -4.14 4.69 14.90
C ILE A 112 -2.72 4.29 14.51
N THR A 113 -2.15 3.36 15.26
CA THR A 113 -0.79 2.83 15.08
C THR A 113 -0.80 1.30 15.09
N PRO A 114 0.26 0.64 14.60
CA PRO A 114 0.38 -0.81 14.75
C PRO A 114 0.28 -1.24 16.21
N GLY A 115 -0.57 -2.24 16.47
CA GLY A 115 -0.93 -2.74 17.82
C GLY A 115 -2.32 -2.33 18.29
N ASP A 116 -2.95 -1.34 17.65
CA ASP A 116 -4.28 -0.88 18.03
C ASP A 116 -5.40 -1.81 17.56
N GLU A 117 -6.45 -1.89 18.36
CA GLU A 117 -7.73 -2.53 18.00
C GLU A 117 -8.75 -1.45 17.69
N ILE A 118 -9.43 -1.60 16.55
CA ILE A 118 -10.46 -0.68 16.11
C ILE A 118 -11.77 -1.42 15.82
N GLU A 119 -12.86 -0.69 15.85
CA GLU A 119 -14.17 -1.12 15.38
C GLU A 119 -14.60 -0.17 14.26
N LEU A 120 -14.74 -0.70 13.04
CA LEU A 120 -15.27 0.02 11.89
C LEU A 120 -16.71 -0.41 11.66
N SER A 121 -17.64 0.54 11.54
CA SER A 121 -19.04 0.24 11.31
C SER A 121 -19.67 1.22 10.33
N CYS A 122 -20.73 0.77 9.65
CA CYS A 122 -21.50 1.55 8.69
C CYS A 122 -22.99 1.36 8.91
N GLN A 123 -23.80 2.27 8.36
CA GLN A 123 -25.26 2.22 8.48
C GLN A 123 -25.88 1.21 7.50
N THR A 124 -25.20 0.88 6.43
CA THR A 124 -25.55 -0.14 5.45
C THR A 124 -24.50 -1.25 5.46
N PRO A 125 -24.77 -2.45 4.95
CA PRO A 125 -23.76 -3.49 4.84
C PRO A 125 -22.52 -2.98 4.07
N PHE A 126 -21.34 -3.46 4.48
CA PHE A 126 -20.11 -3.21 3.74
C PHE A 126 -20.26 -3.64 2.29
N LEU A 127 -19.66 -2.89 1.38
CA LEU A 127 -19.66 -3.23 -0.04
C LEU A 127 -18.86 -4.50 -0.29
N GLU A 128 -19.20 -5.24 -1.34
CA GLU A 128 -18.45 -6.42 -1.75
C GLU A 128 -16.96 -6.09 -1.97
N THR A 129 -16.66 -4.89 -2.48
CA THR A 129 -15.31 -4.39 -2.67
C THR A 129 -14.55 -4.15 -1.37
N ASP A 130 -15.24 -3.76 -0.30
CA ASP A 130 -14.64 -3.64 1.03
C ASP A 130 -14.28 -5.01 1.59
N GLU A 131 -15.17 -5.98 1.39
CA GLU A 131 -14.96 -7.37 1.76
C GLU A 131 -13.76 -7.97 1.01
N GLN A 132 -13.65 -7.72 -0.30
CA GLN A 132 -12.52 -8.15 -1.12
C GLN A 132 -11.21 -7.50 -0.66
N LEU A 133 -11.21 -6.19 -0.38
CA LEU A 133 -10.04 -5.46 0.11
C LEU A 133 -9.58 -5.99 1.48
N LEU A 134 -10.52 -6.22 2.40
CA LEU A 134 -10.21 -6.82 3.70
C LEU A 134 -9.59 -8.21 3.53
N GLN A 135 -10.19 -9.05 2.68
CA GLN A 135 -9.68 -10.39 2.40
C GLN A 135 -8.27 -10.34 1.79
N GLN A 136 -8.05 -9.50 0.78
CA GLN A 136 -6.73 -9.31 0.17
C GLN A 136 -5.68 -8.87 1.19
N THR A 137 -6.03 -7.96 2.12
CA THR A 137 -5.13 -7.51 3.18
C THR A 137 -4.74 -8.65 4.12
N VAL A 138 -5.69 -9.46 4.52
CA VAL A 138 -5.45 -10.64 5.39
C VAL A 138 -4.63 -11.71 4.67
N GLU A 139 -4.87 -11.92 3.38
CA GLU A 139 -4.15 -12.92 2.56
C GLU A 139 -2.73 -12.46 2.21
N ALA A 140 -2.52 -11.17 1.91
CA ALA A 140 -1.22 -10.61 1.58
C ALA A 140 -0.15 -10.88 2.65
N ALA A 141 -0.56 -10.96 3.90
CA ALA A 141 0.34 -11.27 4.99
C ALA A 141 0.75 -12.74 5.09
N LYS A 142 0.00 -13.63 4.48
CA LYS A 142 0.35 -15.05 4.39
C LYS A 142 1.27 -15.34 3.21
N GLN A 143 1.43 -14.37 2.30
CA GLN A 143 2.28 -14.53 1.13
C GLN A 143 3.76 -14.54 1.52
N VAL A 144 4.53 -15.33 0.80
CA VAL A 144 6.00 -15.35 0.96
C VAL A 144 6.52 -13.98 0.56
N LYS A 145 7.17 -13.28 1.50
CA LYS A 145 7.77 -11.97 1.20
C LYS A 145 8.93 -12.16 0.23
N ILE A 146 8.87 -11.50 -0.92
CA ILE A 146 9.93 -11.48 -1.92
C ILE A 146 10.63 -10.12 -1.87
N ALA A 147 11.94 -10.12 -1.90
CA ALA A 147 12.74 -8.91 -2.00
C ALA A 147 13.25 -8.73 -3.44
N LEU A 148 13.18 -7.50 -3.92
CA LEU A 148 13.71 -7.09 -5.23
C LEU A 148 14.99 -6.30 -5.01
N VAL A 149 16.09 -6.70 -5.65
CA VAL A 149 17.39 -6.07 -5.52
C VAL A 149 17.83 -5.55 -6.87
N VAL A 150 17.87 -4.24 -7.02
CA VAL A 150 18.40 -3.60 -8.23
C VAL A 150 19.90 -3.49 -8.09
N VAL A 151 20.64 -4.00 -9.08
CA VAL A 151 22.09 -4.14 -9.02
C VAL A 151 22.74 -3.40 -10.17
N GLU A 152 23.58 -2.42 -9.84
CA GLU A 152 24.50 -1.73 -10.75
C GLU A 152 25.95 -1.97 -10.29
N ASN A 153 26.90 -1.43 -11.07
CA ASN A 153 28.32 -1.62 -10.78
C ASN A 153 28.76 -0.96 -9.46
N ASP A 154 28.18 0.16 -9.13
CA ASP A 154 28.54 1.04 -8.01
C ASP A 154 27.37 1.34 -7.06
N GLU A 155 26.19 0.80 -7.35
CA GLU A 155 25.00 0.94 -6.52
C GLU A 155 24.19 -0.36 -6.46
N VAL A 156 23.68 -0.67 -5.28
CA VAL A 156 22.71 -1.76 -5.06
C VAL A 156 21.57 -1.22 -4.20
N ILE A 157 20.34 -1.45 -4.61
CA ILE A 157 19.14 -0.98 -3.90
C ILE A 157 18.23 -2.16 -3.59
N LEU A 158 17.84 -2.28 -2.32
CA LEU A 158 16.88 -3.26 -1.83
C LEU A 158 15.48 -2.65 -1.78
N PHE A 159 14.54 -3.29 -2.45
CA PHE A 159 13.11 -3.00 -2.37
C PHE A 159 12.35 -4.17 -1.76
N HIS A 160 11.35 -3.85 -0.94
CA HIS A 160 10.30 -4.78 -0.54
C HIS A 160 9.07 -4.56 -1.43
N ILE A 161 8.50 -5.65 -1.90
CA ILE A 161 7.22 -5.63 -2.63
C ILE A 161 6.11 -5.61 -1.59
N THR A 162 5.31 -4.54 -1.60
CA THR A 162 4.20 -4.33 -0.65
C THR A 162 2.88 -4.20 -1.42
N PRO A 163 1.72 -4.26 -0.77
CA PRO A 163 0.44 -3.98 -1.41
C PRO A 163 0.33 -2.58 -2.05
N ARG A 164 1.21 -1.66 -1.65
CA ARG A 164 1.27 -0.28 -2.17
C ARG A 164 2.19 -0.12 -3.38
N GLY A 165 3.03 -1.08 -3.64
CA GLY A 165 4.09 -1.00 -4.63
C GLY A 165 5.45 -1.34 -4.05
N LEU A 166 6.49 -0.71 -4.58
CA LEU A 166 7.88 -0.91 -4.14
C LEU A 166 8.25 0.06 -3.03
N ARG A 167 8.62 -0.49 -1.87
CA ARG A 167 9.20 0.26 -0.76
C ARG A 167 10.71 0.06 -0.74
N GLU A 168 11.46 1.14 -0.98
CA GLU A 168 12.90 1.16 -0.82
C GLU A 168 13.26 0.97 0.66
N SER A 169 14.18 0.05 0.93
CA SER A 169 14.63 -0.29 2.28
C SER A 169 16.05 0.18 2.53
N THR A 170 16.96 -0.15 1.63
CA THR A 170 18.39 0.14 1.81
C THR A 170 19.05 0.39 0.47
N THR A 171 19.93 1.39 0.43
CA THR A 171 20.79 1.68 -0.72
C THR A 171 22.24 1.61 -0.32
N TRP A 172 23.00 0.81 -1.04
CA TRP A 172 24.46 0.70 -0.91
C TRP A 172 25.12 1.37 -2.10
N THR A 173 26.03 2.28 -1.83
CA THR A 173 26.81 2.97 -2.87
C THR A 173 28.30 2.69 -2.67
N MET A 174 28.97 2.31 -3.73
CA MET A 174 30.41 2.09 -3.72
C MET A 174 31.14 3.44 -3.68
N ARG A 175 31.94 3.65 -2.62
CA ARG A 175 32.79 4.84 -2.50
C ARG A 175 34.21 4.50 -2.95
N GLY A 176 34.80 5.33 -3.82
CA GLY A 176 36.23 5.22 -4.18
C GLY A 176 36.52 4.65 -5.57
N GLY A 177 35.54 4.39 -6.43
CA GLY A 177 35.72 3.90 -7.82
C GLY A 177 35.89 5.01 -8.87
N GLY A 178 36.63 6.08 -8.61
CA GLY A 178 36.84 7.15 -9.59
C GLY A 178 37.73 6.74 -10.78
N LYS A 179 37.53 7.33 -11.96
CA LYS A 179 38.24 7.10 -13.24
C LYS A 179 39.79 7.24 -13.22
N ARG A 180 40.40 7.48 -12.04
CA ARG A 180 41.82 7.69 -11.84
C ARG A 180 42.51 6.60 -11.03
N ILE A 181 41.81 5.51 -10.67
CA ILE A 181 42.36 4.40 -9.85
C ILE A 181 42.78 3.28 -10.80
N ASP A 182 43.92 2.65 -10.46
CA ASP A 182 44.50 1.53 -11.23
C ASP A 182 43.47 0.36 -11.31
N ILE A 183 43.37 -0.34 -12.44
CA ILE A 183 42.36 -1.40 -12.70
C ILE A 183 42.40 -2.49 -11.61
N ARG A 184 43.56 -2.79 -11.04
CA ARG A 184 43.71 -3.79 -9.96
C ARG A 184 43.14 -3.31 -8.61
N GLU A 185 43.32 -2.05 -8.27
CA GLU A 185 42.74 -1.44 -7.07
C GLU A 185 41.22 -1.30 -7.21
N SER A 186 40.76 -0.92 -8.39
CA SER A 186 39.33 -0.83 -8.73
C SER A 186 38.59 -2.19 -8.60
N SER A 187 39.25 -3.30 -8.99
CA SER A 187 38.64 -4.64 -8.86
C SER A 187 38.53 -5.10 -7.42
N GLY A 188 39.51 -4.76 -6.57
CA GLY A 188 39.47 -5.03 -5.14
C GLY A 188 38.39 -4.26 -4.40
N VAL A 189 38.20 -2.97 -4.74
CA VAL A 189 37.16 -2.13 -4.17
C VAL A 189 35.75 -2.65 -4.55
N ALA A 190 35.56 -3.03 -5.82
CA ALA A 190 34.30 -3.59 -6.29
C ALA A 190 33.95 -4.93 -5.61
N LYS A 191 34.95 -5.80 -5.41
CA LYS A 191 34.78 -7.07 -4.69
C LYS A 191 34.38 -6.83 -3.22
N GLY A 192 35.14 -5.98 -2.51
CA GLY A 192 34.82 -5.63 -1.12
C GLY A 192 33.45 -4.97 -0.96
N PHE A 193 33.03 -4.16 -1.92
CA PHE A 193 31.67 -3.60 -1.96
C PHE A 193 30.62 -4.70 -2.04
N ARG A 194 30.73 -5.66 -2.97
CA ARG A 194 29.76 -6.74 -3.13
C ARG A 194 29.74 -7.68 -1.91
N GLU A 195 30.90 -8.00 -1.33
CA GLU A 195 30.98 -8.79 -0.09
C GLU A 195 30.21 -8.11 1.06
N LYS A 196 30.36 -6.79 1.21
CA LYS A 196 29.60 -6.00 2.17
C LYS A 196 28.10 -6.07 1.90
N VAL A 197 27.69 -5.87 0.65
CA VAL A 197 26.27 -5.95 0.23
C VAL A 197 25.69 -7.33 0.55
N ILE A 198 26.39 -8.42 0.22
CA ILE A 198 25.94 -9.79 0.51
C ILE A 198 25.76 -10.01 2.01
N ALA A 199 26.70 -9.57 2.84
CA ALA A 199 26.62 -9.71 4.29
C ALA A 199 25.43 -8.95 4.87
N GLU A 200 25.21 -7.70 4.44
CA GLU A 200 24.12 -6.86 4.94
C GLU A 200 22.74 -7.31 4.42
N LEU A 201 22.63 -7.77 3.15
CA LEU A 201 21.42 -8.41 2.62
C LEU A 201 21.05 -9.65 3.44
N THR A 202 22.03 -10.49 3.75
CA THR A 202 21.81 -11.70 4.56
C THR A 202 21.34 -11.36 5.96
N ALA A 203 21.98 -10.36 6.58
CA ALA A 203 21.61 -9.92 7.93
C ALA A 203 20.20 -9.32 7.99
N SER A 204 19.77 -8.60 6.94
CA SER A 204 18.45 -7.92 6.91
C SER A 204 17.30 -8.84 6.53
N LEU A 205 17.52 -9.81 5.62
CA LEU A 205 16.47 -10.63 5.05
C LEU A 205 16.43 -12.08 5.61
N GLY A 206 17.40 -12.47 6.42
CA GLY A 206 17.59 -13.86 6.81
C GLY A 206 17.98 -14.75 5.62
N ASP A 207 17.99 -16.07 5.80
CA ASP A 207 18.48 -17.01 4.78
C ASP A 207 17.39 -17.59 3.86
N THR A 208 16.12 -17.31 4.14
CA THR A 208 14.97 -17.96 3.46
C THR A 208 14.22 -17.02 2.52
N THR A 209 14.30 -15.71 2.70
CA THR A 209 13.56 -14.75 1.85
C THR A 209 14.00 -14.85 0.40
N PRO A 210 13.11 -15.18 -0.56
CA PRO A 210 13.43 -15.21 -1.97
C PRO A 210 13.89 -13.84 -2.48
N LEU A 211 14.86 -13.83 -3.41
CA LEU A 211 15.39 -12.61 -4.02
C LEU A 211 15.17 -12.63 -5.53
N ILE A 212 14.77 -11.47 -6.06
CA ILE A 212 14.84 -11.17 -7.48
C ILE A 212 15.92 -10.12 -7.66
N LEU A 213 17.03 -10.49 -8.29
CA LEU A 213 18.07 -9.55 -8.67
C LEU A 213 17.75 -9.00 -10.06
N CYS A 214 17.67 -7.70 -10.20
CA CYS A 214 17.42 -7.05 -11.48
C CYS A 214 18.41 -5.90 -11.72
N GLY A 215 18.42 -5.37 -12.90
CA GLY A 215 19.30 -4.27 -13.29
C GLY A 215 19.88 -4.44 -14.69
N PRO A 216 20.42 -3.37 -15.28
CA PRO A 216 21.06 -3.40 -16.58
C PRO A 216 22.42 -4.12 -16.52
N GLY A 217 22.85 -4.71 -17.62
CA GLY A 217 24.17 -5.32 -17.77
C GLY A 217 24.41 -6.57 -16.93
N HIS A 218 25.69 -6.83 -16.57
CA HIS A 218 26.13 -8.07 -15.95
C HIS A 218 26.35 -7.98 -14.42
N ALA A 219 26.23 -6.81 -13.81
CA ALA A 219 26.54 -6.62 -12.39
C ALA A 219 25.67 -7.54 -11.50
N ARG A 220 24.38 -7.72 -11.83
CA ARG A 220 23.45 -8.63 -11.12
C ARG A 220 23.90 -10.09 -11.17
N GLU A 221 24.46 -10.53 -12.31
CA GLU A 221 24.91 -11.92 -12.50
C GLU A 221 26.19 -12.20 -11.70
N ILE A 222 27.08 -11.20 -11.63
CA ILE A 222 28.28 -11.28 -10.80
C ILE A 222 27.88 -11.40 -9.32
N LEU A 223 26.98 -10.54 -8.84
CA LEU A 223 26.48 -10.58 -7.47
C LEU A 223 25.80 -11.91 -7.16
N LEU A 224 24.92 -12.40 -8.06
CA LEU A 224 24.25 -13.70 -7.93
C LEU A 224 25.24 -14.85 -7.78
N ASN A 225 26.28 -14.88 -8.62
CA ASN A 225 27.31 -15.93 -8.56
C ASN A 225 28.11 -15.86 -7.27
N GLU A 226 28.49 -14.66 -6.82
CA GLU A 226 29.17 -14.47 -5.55
C GLU A 226 28.29 -14.89 -4.35
N MET A 227 27.00 -14.55 -4.34
CA MET A 227 26.05 -15.02 -3.31
C MET A 227 25.96 -16.56 -3.26
N LYS A 228 25.93 -17.23 -4.42
CA LYS A 228 25.96 -18.71 -4.48
C LYS A 228 27.26 -19.27 -3.94
N MET A 229 28.40 -18.67 -4.27
CA MET A 229 29.72 -19.09 -3.74
C MET A 229 29.82 -18.88 -2.22
N HIS A 230 29.12 -17.91 -1.66
CA HIS A 230 29.01 -17.70 -0.20
C HIS A 230 27.98 -18.62 0.48
N GLY A 231 27.48 -19.63 -0.23
CA GLY A 231 26.61 -20.68 0.34
C GLY A 231 25.16 -20.23 0.56
N GLN A 232 24.70 -19.19 -0.11
CA GLN A 232 23.30 -18.77 -0.04
C GLN A 232 22.40 -19.83 -0.69
N THR A 233 21.46 -20.38 0.09
CA THR A 233 20.53 -21.46 -0.34
C THR A 233 19.14 -20.96 -0.69
N ARG A 234 18.86 -19.66 -0.44
CA ARG A 234 17.57 -19.03 -0.78
C ARG A 234 17.28 -19.10 -2.28
N PHE A 235 16.02 -19.09 -2.64
CA PHE A 235 15.64 -18.93 -4.04
C PHE A 235 16.10 -17.55 -4.56
N MET A 236 16.78 -17.55 -5.71
CA MET A 236 17.25 -16.32 -6.36
C MET A 236 16.98 -16.40 -7.87
N ALA A 237 16.33 -15.35 -8.40
CA ALA A 237 16.16 -15.15 -9.82
C ALA A 237 17.00 -13.95 -10.30
N SER A 238 17.44 -13.95 -11.54
CA SER A 238 18.14 -12.83 -12.18
C SER A 238 17.37 -12.38 -13.41
N VAL A 239 16.99 -11.10 -13.42
CA VAL A 239 16.12 -10.51 -14.45
C VAL A 239 16.83 -9.27 -15.05
N GLY A 240 17.00 -9.23 -16.37
CA GLY A 240 17.54 -8.06 -17.05
C GLY A 240 16.50 -6.96 -17.15
N THR A 241 16.87 -5.72 -16.81
CA THR A 241 16.05 -4.53 -17.03
C THR A 241 16.79 -3.55 -17.92
N SER A 242 16.05 -2.69 -18.63
CA SER A 242 16.62 -1.63 -19.44
C SER A 242 17.02 -0.41 -18.60
N MET A 243 16.38 -0.26 -17.45
CA MET A 243 16.56 0.84 -16.51
C MET A 243 17.23 0.37 -15.23
N SER A 244 17.81 1.31 -14.49
CA SER A 244 18.39 1.12 -13.17
C SER A 244 17.53 1.74 -12.07
N GLY A 245 17.93 1.57 -10.82
CA GLY A 245 17.26 2.18 -9.67
C GLY A 245 15.78 1.78 -9.56
N ARG A 246 14.95 2.68 -9.04
CA ARG A 246 13.51 2.46 -8.87
C ARG A 246 12.81 2.19 -10.22
N ALA A 247 13.26 2.82 -11.30
CA ALA A 247 12.67 2.61 -12.63
C ALA A 247 12.86 1.17 -13.12
N GLY A 248 14.04 0.58 -12.89
CA GLY A 248 14.30 -0.84 -13.20
C GLY A 248 13.47 -1.78 -12.33
N ALA A 249 13.27 -1.45 -11.05
CA ALA A 249 12.40 -2.23 -10.18
C ALA A 249 10.93 -2.18 -10.64
N ASN A 250 10.44 -1.01 -11.05
CA ASN A 250 9.08 -0.86 -11.61
C ASN A 250 8.93 -1.61 -12.94
N GLU A 251 9.98 -1.65 -13.78
CA GLU A 251 10.00 -2.42 -15.04
C GLU A 251 9.75 -3.91 -14.77
N VAL A 252 10.34 -4.48 -13.70
CA VAL A 252 10.11 -5.90 -13.34
C VAL A 252 8.63 -6.17 -13.03
N LEU A 253 7.97 -5.27 -12.29
CA LEU A 253 6.54 -5.41 -11.96
C LEU A 253 5.64 -5.18 -13.18
N ARG A 254 5.91 -4.12 -13.94
CA ARG A 254 5.09 -3.68 -15.08
C ARG A 254 5.11 -4.69 -16.24
N GLU A 255 6.26 -5.23 -16.53
CA GLU A 255 6.43 -6.16 -17.66
C GLU A 255 6.33 -7.63 -17.25
N GLY A 256 6.04 -7.90 -15.97
CA GLY A 256 5.92 -9.27 -15.47
C GLY A 256 7.19 -10.10 -15.61
N LEU A 257 8.38 -9.44 -15.62
CA LEU A 257 9.66 -10.09 -15.94
C LEU A 257 10.07 -11.17 -14.91
N ALA A 258 9.46 -11.16 -13.74
CA ALA A 258 9.68 -12.19 -12.72
C ALA A 258 8.77 -13.42 -12.87
N GLY A 259 7.90 -13.42 -13.90
CA GLY A 259 7.00 -14.54 -14.19
C GLY A 259 6.15 -14.93 -12.99
N ASN A 260 5.90 -16.23 -12.82
CA ASN A 260 5.03 -16.78 -11.79
C ASN A 260 5.41 -16.39 -10.34
N LEU A 261 6.62 -15.87 -10.10
CA LEU A 261 7.04 -15.48 -8.75
C LEU A 261 6.20 -14.34 -8.16
N LEU A 262 5.66 -13.47 -9.01
CA LEU A 262 4.90 -12.32 -8.61
C LEU A 262 3.42 -12.40 -9.01
N GLU A 263 2.98 -13.45 -9.67
CA GLU A 263 1.59 -13.60 -10.15
C GLU A 263 0.55 -13.56 -9.02
N ASP A 264 0.91 -14.07 -7.85
CA ASP A 264 -0.01 -14.09 -6.70
C ASP A 264 -0.10 -12.75 -5.96
N TYR A 265 0.82 -11.81 -6.23
CA TYR A 265 0.80 -10.52 -5.58
C TYR A 265 -0.30 -9.63 -6.14
N ALA A 266 -1.14 -9.09 -5.24
CA ALA A 266 -2.24 -8.20 -5.62
C ALA A 266 -1.75 -6.99 -6.45
N ILE A 267 -0.62 -6.41 -6.06
CA ILE A 267 -0.01 -5.28 -6.77
C ILE A 267 0.41 -5.63 -8.20
N SER A 268 0.91 -6.84 -8.45
CA SER A 268 1.30 -7.28 -9.80
C SER A 268 0.08 -7.46 -10.70
N LYS A 269 -1.03 -7.98 -10.15
CA LYS A 269 -2.32 -8.09 -10.86
C LYS A 269 -2.89 -6.71 -11.19
N GLU A 270 -2.85 -5.80 -10.24
CA GLU A 270 -3.31 -4.41 -10.40
C GLU A 270 -2.52 -3.70 -11.52
N ILE A 271 -1.18 -3.74 -11.45
CA ILE A 271 -0.31 -3.15 -12.45
C ILE A 271 -0.57 -3.79 -13.83
N GLY A 272 -0.67 -5.12 -13.90
CA GLY A 272 -0.96 -5.83 -15.15
C GLY A 272 -2.27 -5.39 -15.81
N LEU A 273 -3.33 -5.18 -15.04
CA LEU A 273 -4.61 -4.68 -15.56
C LEU A 273 -4.54 -3.22 -15.99
N LEU A 274 -3.81 -2.37 -15.29
CA LEU A 274 -3.57 -0.99 -15.70
C LEU A 274 -2.79 -0.93 -17.01
N GLU A 275 -1.73 -1.74 -17.16
CA GLU A 275 -0.96 -1.82 -18.42
C GLU A 275 -1.82 -2.34 -19.60
N GLU A 276 -2.70 -3.33 -19.35
CA GLU A 276 -3.66 -3.77 -20.36
C GLU A 276 -4.63 -2.64 -20.73
N ALA A 277 -5.10 -1.84 -19.76
CA ALA A 277 -5.94 -0.69 -20.04
C ALA A 277 -5.20 0.35 -20.92
N TRP A 278 -3.96 0.68 -20.60
CA TRP A 278 -3.13 1.60 -21.40
C TRP A 278 -2.88 1.09 -22.82
N LYS A 279 -2.63 -0.21 -22.95
CA LYS A 279 -2.50 -0.85 -24.26
C LYS A 279 -3.81 -0.71 -25.06
N ARG A 280 -4.97 -0.93 -24.44
CA ARG A 280 -6.26 -0.74 -25.11
C ARG A 280 -6.50 0.73 -25.48
N VAL A 281 -6.11 1.68 -24.64
CA VAL A 281 -6.15 3.13 -24.98
C VAL A 281 -5.32 3.40 -26.24
N SER A 282 -4.08 2.93 -26.27
CA SER A 282 -3.15 3.19 -27.39
C SER A 282 -3.58 2.55 -28.71
N THR A 283 -4.34 1.45 -28.66
CA THR A 283 -4.84 0.71 -29.83
C THR A 283 -6.30 1.00 -30.16
N ASN A 284 -6.92 1.97 -29.48
CA ASN A 284 -8.36 2.28 -29.59
C ASN A 284 -9.24 1.03 -29.38
N GLY A 285 -8.86 0.21 -28.39
CA GLY A 285 -9.50 -1.06 -28.05
C GLY A 285 -10.71 -0.91 -27.14
N LEU A 286 -11.09 -2.01 -26.48
CA LEU A 286 -12.26 -2.08 -25.60
C LEU A 286 -11.94 -1.47 -24.23
N VAL A 287 -12.04 -0.15 -24.11
CA VAL A 287 -11.72 0.63 -22.90
C VAL A 287 -12.58 1.88 -22.87
N ALA A 288 -12.96 2.35 -21.67
CA ALA A 288 -13.64 3.61 -21.45
C ALA A 288 -12.99 4.38 -20.28
N TYR A 289 -12.88 5.69 -20.41
CA TYR A 289 -12.39 6.59 -19.37
C TYR A 289 -13.09 7.94 -19.45
N GLY A 290 -13.00 8.72 -18.36
CA GLY A 290 -13.80 9.93 -18.24
C GLY A 290 -15.27 9.64 -17.89
N LYS A 291 -15.87 10.55 -17.12
CA LYS A 291 -17.20 10.34 -16.50
C LYS A 291 -18.32 10.01 -17.48
N GLN A 292 -18.31 10.62 -18.66
CA GLN A 292 -19.36 10.43 -19.66
C GLN A 292 -19.31 9.02 -20.25
N GLU A 293 -18.14 8.59 -20.73
CA GLU A 293 -17.97 7.26 -21.33
C GLU A 293 -18.16 6.14 -20.31
N LEU A 294 -17.63 6.32 -19.08
CA LEU A 294 -17.83 5.37 -17.99
C LEU A 294 -19.32 5.20 -17.65
N ASN A 295 -20.07 6.30 -17.55
CA ASN A 295 -21.51 6.22 -17.27
C ASN A 295 -22.29 5.59 -18.39
N GLN A 296 -21.94 5.86 -19.65
CA GLN A 296 -22.55 5.19 -20.81
C GLN A 296 -22.24 3.68 -20.76
N SER A 297 -20.98 3.30 -20.56
CA SER A 297 -20.55 1.90 -20.50
C SER A 297 -21.24 1.12 -19.38
N LEU A 298 -21.48 1.77 -18.23
CA LEU A 298 -22.23 1.15 -17.14
C LEU A 298 -23.68 0.88 -17.56
N ASN A 299 -24.37 1.88 -18.12
CA ASN A 299 -25.77 1.75 -18.53
C ASN A 299 -25.99 0.68 -19.60
N GLU A 300 -24.99 0.45 -20.45
CA GLU A 300 -25.01 -0.59 -21.48
C GLU A 300 -24.54 -1.97 -20.97
N GLY A 301 -24.10 -2.06 -19.69
CA GLY A 301 -23.56 -3.30 -19.11
C GLY A 301 -22.24 -3.74 -19.75
N ALA A 302 -21.51 -2.81 -20.39
CA ALA A 302 -20.31 -3.11 -21.14
C ALA A 302 -19.07 -3.26 -20.26
N ILE A 303 -19.09 -2.79 -19.00
CA ILE A 303 -17.91 -2.83 -18.12
C ILE A 303 -17.66 -4.25 -17.64
N GLU A 304 -16.46 -4.76 -17.93
CA GLU A 304 -15.92 -6.01 -17.40
C GLU A 304 -15.23 -5.75 -16.05
N THR A 305 -14.25 -4.84 -16.07
CA THR A 305 -13.46 -4.48 -14.89
C THR A 305 -13.27 -2.98 -14.83
N LEU A 306 -13.65 -2.37 -13.74
CA LEU A 306 -13.35 -0.99 -13.40
C LEU A 306 -12.09 -0.93 -12.55
N LEU A 307 -11.11 -0.15 -12.98
CA LEU A 307 -9.92 0.21 -12.22
C LEU A 307 -10.13 1.63 -11.71
N ILE A 308 -10.14 1.83 -10.40
CA ILE A 308 -10.47 3.12 -9.78
C ILE A 308 -9.52 3.42 -8.63
N SER A 309 -9.06 4.67 -8.52
CA SER A 309 -8.20 5.07 -7.40
C SER A 309 -8.97 5.14 -6.08
N ALA A 310 -8.29 4.79 -5.00
CA ALA A 310 -8.85 4.89 -3.65
C ALA A 310 -9.27 6.32 -3.30
N ASP A 311 -8.55 7.32 -3.81
CA ASP A 311 -8.83 8.73 -3.55
C ASP A 311 -10.14 9.16 -4.19
N LEU A 312 -10.39 8.76 -5.43
CA LEU A 312 -11.64 9.08 -6.13
C LEU A 312 -12.87 8.43 -5.46
N LEU A 313 -12.74 7.21 -4.95
CA LEU A 313 -13.81 6.55 -4.20
C LEU A 313 -14.16 7.25 -2.88
N ARG A 314 -13.21 7.99 -2.30
CA ARG A 314 -13.38 8.72 -1.03
C ARG A 314 -13.79 10.18 -1.22
N ASP A 315 -13.69 10.68 -2.44
CA ASP A 315 -14.01 12.07 -2.74
C ASP A 315 -15.52 12.27 -2.79
N ASP A 316 -16.06 12.87 -1.72
CA ASP A 316 -17.49 13.17 -1.63
C ASP A 316 -17.92 14.36 -2.51
N GLU A 317 -16.97 15.17 -2.99
CA GLU A 317 -17.25 16.32 -3.86
C GLU A 317 -17.28 15.91 -5.33
N ASP A 318 -16.43 14.93 -5.72
CA ASP A 318 -16.42 14.43 -7.08
C ASP A 318 -17.60 13.49 -7.34
N ARG A 319 -18.39 13.81 -8.36
CA ARG A 319 -19.62 13.10 -8.72
C ARG A 319 -19.56 12.57 -10.14
N ILE A 320 -20.14 11.38 -10.34
CA ILE A 320 -20.38 10.82 -11.66
C ILE A 320 -21.90 10.73 -11.89
N ASN A 321 -22.39 11.39 -12.92
CA ASN A 321 -23.83 11.49 -13.23
C ASN A 321 -24.70 11.90 -12.01
N GLY A 322 -24.20 12.84 -11.19
CA GLY A 322 -24.91 13.38 -10.02
C GLY A 322 -24.92 12.50 -8.78
N GLN A 323 -24.32 11.31 -8.82
CA GLN A 323 -24.22 10.38 -7.68
C GLN A 323 -22.77 10.23 -7.21
N SER A 324 -22.57 9.70 -5.99
CA SER A 324 -21.24 9.37 -5.50
C SER A 324 -20.61 8.25 -6.32
N TRP A 325 -19.29 8.19 -6.37
CA TRP A 325 -18.59 7.07 -7.00
C TRP A 325 -18.92 5.72 -6.33
N GLN A 326 -19.20 5.73 -5.02
CA GLN A 326 -19.58 4.53 -4.28
C GLN A 326 -20.93 3.97 -4.75
N ASP A 327 -21.97 4.85 -4.84
CA ASP A 327 -23.29 4.44 -5.32
C ASP A 327 -23.23 3.99 -6.78
N TRP A 328 -22.38 4.65 -7.59
CA TRP A 328 -22.20 4.29 -8.98
C TRP A 328 -21.51 2.92 -9.11
N CYS A 329 -20.47 2.64 -8.29
CA CYS A 329 -19.79 1.36 -8.27
C CYS A 329 -20.67 0.22 -7.75
N GLN A 330 -21.62 0.49 -6.85
CA GLN A 330 -22.58 -0.52 -6.42
C GLN A 330 -23.41 -1.04 -7.59
N LYS A 331 -23.86 -0.16 -8.48
CA LYS A 331 -24.58 -0.57 -9.69
C LYS A 331 -23.74 -1.42 -10.63
N LEU A 332 -22.44 -1.21 -10.68
CA LEU A 332 -21.53 -2.01 -11.50
C LEU A 332 -21.63 -3.51 -11.15
N SER A 333 -21.70 -3.84 -9.87
CA SER A 333 -21.85 -5.22 -9.40
C SER A 333 -23.17 -5.85 -9.85
N GLU A 334 -24.25 -5.06 -9.91
CA GLU A 334 -25.57 -5.52 -10.39
C GLU A 334 -25.53 -5.92 -11.88
N PHE A 335 -24.67 -5.27 -12.68
CA PHE A 335 -24.43 -5.62 -14.08
C PHE A 335 -23.34 -6.69 -14.27
N GLY A 336 -22.85 -7.30 -13.17
CA GLY A 336 -21.82 -8.35 -13.20
C GLY A 336 -20.44 -7.84 -13.60
N GLY A 337 -20.17 -6.54 -13.45
CA GLY A 337 -18.84 -5.96 -13.55
C GLY A 337 -18.07 -6.12 -12.25
N THR A 338 -16.74 -6.17 -12.34
CA THR A 338 -15.86 -6.20 -11.19
C THR A 338 -15.20 -4.85 -10.98
N MET A 339 -14.86 -4.51 -9.72
CA MET A 339 -14.13 -3.30 -9.39
C MET A 339 -12.82 -3.66 -8.70
N ILE A 340 -11.75 -2.98 -9.10
CA ILE A 340 -10.46 -3.07 -8.45
C ILE A 340 -10.05 -1.66 -8.01
N GLN A 341 -9.81 -1.54 -6.71
CA GLN A 341 -9.33 -0.30 -6.14
C GLN A 341 -7.81 -0.24 -6.28
N CYS A 342 -7.33 0.70 -7.08
CA CYS A 342 -5.91 0.84 -7.41
C CYS A 342 -5.16 1.73 -6.42
N SER A 343 -3.92 1.35 -6.11
CA SER A 343 -2.97 2.17 -5.38
C SER A 343 -2.42 3.29 -6.27
N THR A 344 -2.22 4.45 -5.69
CA THR A 344 -1.59 5.59 -6.35
C THR A 344 -0.11 5.75 -5.99
N ASP A 345 0.45 4.80 -5.23
CA ASP A 345 1.85 4.84 -4.77
C ASP A 345 2.86 4.29 -5.80
N HIS A 346 2.39 3.83 -6.97
CA HIS A 346 3.22 3.36 -8.08
C HIS A 346 2.91 4.08 -9.40
N ASP A 347 3.82 3.99 -10.37
CA ASP A 347 3.78 4.78 -11.60
C ASP A 347 2.48 4.60 -12.41
N SER A 348 1.99 3.35 -12.57
CA SER A 348 0.75 3.07 -13.32
C SER A 348 -0.48 3.65 -12.60
N GLY A 349 -0.47 3.67 -11.27
CA GLY A 349 -1.52 4.32 -10.47
C GLY A 349 -1.48 5.84 -10.55
N GLN A 350 -0.30 6.45 -10.63
CA GLN A 350 -0.17 7.88 -10.88
C GLN A 350 -0.68 8.27 -12.28
N GLN A 351 -0.45 7.42 -13.28
CA GLN A 351 -1.03 7.62 -14.61
C GLN A 351 -2.57 7.56 -14.58
N LEU A 352 -3.15 6.65 -13.77
CA LEU A 352 -4.59 6.57 -13.58
C LEU A 352 -5.17 7.88 -13.01
N LEU A 353 -4.50 8.48 -12.01
CA LEU A 353 -4.89 9.80 -11.50
C LEU A 353 -4.87 10.86 -12.61
N GLY A 354 -3.88 10.82 -13.49
CA GLY A 354 -3.73 11.78 -14.59
C GLY A 354 -4.91 11.81 -15.58
N ILE A 355 -5.70 10.75 -15.66
CA ILE A 355 -6.92 10.66 -16.51
C ILE A 355 -8.23 10.80 -15.73
N GLY A 356 -8.16 11.18 -14.46
CA GLY A 356 -9.34 11.38 -13.60
C GLY A 356 -9.63 10.24 -12.65
N GLY A 357 -8.67 9.36 -12.40
CA GLY A 357 -8.72 8.36 -11.34
C GLY A 357 -9.54 7.10 -11.62
N ALA A 358 -10.14 6.95 -12.82
CA ALA A 358 -10.91 5.76 -13.18
C ALA A 358 -10.80 5.41 -14.67
N ILE A 359 -10.68 4.12 -14.97
CA ILE A 359 -10.67 3.53 -16.31
C ILE A 359 -11.37 2.16 -16.28
N ALA A 360 -12.15 1.85 -17.30
CA ALA A 360 -12.84 0.58 -17.42
C ALA A 360 -12.37 -0.25 -18.61
N LEU A 361 -12.08 -1.52 -18.37
CA LEU A 361 -11.94 -2.53 -19.41
C LEU A 361 -13.35 -3.00 -19.81
N LEU A 362 -13.63 -3.04 -21.10
CA LEU A 362 -14.93 -3.36 -21.63
C LEU A 362 -14.99 -4.77 -22.21
N ARG A 363 -16.19 -5.40 -22.13
CA ARG A 363 -16.50 -6.69 -22.75
C ARG A 363 -16.76 -6.56 -24.25
N PHE A 364 -17.35 -5.44 -24.66
CA PHE A 364 -17.69 -5.14 -26.03
C PHE A 364 -17.60 -3.63 -26.28
N LYS A 365 -17.59 -3.25 -27.56
CA LYS A 365 -17.50 -1.84 -27.98
C LYS A 365 -18.86 -1.16 -27.86
N ILE A 366 -18.88 0.04 -27.29
CA ILE A 366 -20.03 0.94 -27.18
C ILE A 366 -19.98 2.04 -28.23
#